data_cfaa07fe84f323e156894f4d3e494041
#
_entry.id   cfaa07fe84f323e156894f4d3e494041
#
_cell.length_a   1.000
_cell.length_b   1.000
_cell.length_c   1.000
_cell.angle_alpha   90.00
_cell.angle_beta   90.00
_cell.angle_gamma   90.00
#
_symmetry.space_group_name_H-M   'P 1'
#
loop_
_entity.id
_entity.type
_entity.pdbx_description
1 polymer ?
#
loop_
_entity_poly.entity_id
_entity_poly.type
_entity_poly.pdbx_seq_one_letter_code
_entity_poly.pdbx_strand_id
1 'polypeptide(L)'
;ITTEADNQYIDAIIQEVYHEIDRLCNDLAPREEIEMVRSYMLGDFCRAYEGPFSLSEAWIYVETADLDEEFFVRQIDSIRSFTAEEIRIMAQRYLCKEKLIEVVAGKKV
;
A
#
# COMPACT_ATOMS: atom_id res chain seq x y z
N ILE A 1 -7.33 -3.47 -1.42
CA ILE A 1 -8.16 -2.29 -1.12
C ILE A 1 -9.38 -2.79 -0.38
N THR A 2 -9.66 -2.26 0.80
CA THR A 2 -10.81 -2.62 1.62
C THR A 2 -11.48 -1.35 2.09
N THR A 3 -12.83 -1.29 2.00
CA THR A 3 -13.60 -0.15 2.45
C THR A 3 -14.99 -0.58 2.94
N GLU A 4 -15.59 0.22 3.79
CA GLU A 4 -16.97 0.05 4.28
C GLU A 4 -17.78 1.28 3.89
N ALA A 5 -18.99 1.06 3.40
CA ALA A 5 -19.88 2.14 2.99
C ALA A 5 -21.35 1.71 3.00
N ASP A 6 -22.25 2.69 3.00
CA ASP A 6 -23.66 2.43 2.77
C ASP A 6 -23.90 1.85 1.37
N ASN A 7 -24.85 0.92 1.28
CA ASN A 7 -25.17 0.21 0.04
C ASN A 7 -25.40 1.14 -1.18
N GLN A 8 -25.96 2.31 -0.97
CA GLN A 8 -26.24 3.29 -2.04
C GLN A 8 -24.97 3.88 -2.70
N TYR A 9 -23.79 3.76 -2.06
CA TYR A 9 -22.52 4.32 -2.55
C TYR A 9 -21.58 3.27 -3.12
N ILE A 10 -21.93 1.99 -3.11
CA ILE A 10 -21.03 0.89 -3.50
C ILE A 10 -20.53 1.09 -4.92
N ASP A 11 -21.43 1.32 -5.88
CA ASP A 11 -21.05 1.48 -7.29
C ASP A 11 -20.16 2.71 -7.51
N ALA A 12 -20.46 3.81 -6.82
CA ALA A 12 -19.65 5.03 -6.89
C ALA A 12 -18.24 4.81 -6.33
N ILE A 13 -18.12 4.08 -5.23
CA ILE A 13 -16.82 3.76 -4.63
C ILE A 13 -16.00 2.84 -5.54
N ILE A 14 -16.62 1.83 -6.14
CA ILE A 14 -15.95 0.95 -7.10
C ILE A 14 -15.41 1.76 -8.27
N GLN A 15 -16.23 2.65 -8.84
CA GLN A 15 -15.79 3.52 -9.94
C GLN A 15 -14.63 4.44 -9.53
N GLU A 16 -14.69 5.00 -8.32
CA GLU A 16 -13.62 5.85 -7.80
C GLU A 16 -12.30 5.07 -7.61
N VAL A 17 -12.36 3.84 -7.11
CA VAL A 17 -11.18 2.96 -7.02
C VAL A 17 -10.56 2.74 -8.40
N TYR A 18 -11.36 2.47 -9.43
CA TYR A 18 -10.84 2.31 -10.80
C TYR A 18 -10.27 3.62 -11.35
N HIS A 19 -10.88 4.75 -11.03
CA HIS A 19 -10.38 6.06 -11.43
C HIS A 19 -9.01 6.37 -10.79
N GLU A 20 -8.88 6.12 -9.50
CA GLU A 20 -7.60 6.31 -8.79
C GLU A 20 -6.50 5.37 -9.31
N ILE A 21 -6.84 4.12 -9.65
CA ILE A 21 -5.89 3.21 -10.30
C ILE A 21 -5.43 3.76 -11.65
N ASP A 22 -6.34 4.31 -12.46
CA ASP A 22 -5.98 4.96 -13.73
C ASP A 22 -5.05 6.15 -13.52
N ARG A 23 -5.33 6.98 -12.53
CA ARG A 23 -4.47 8.12 -12.18
C ARG A 23 -3.06 7.65 -11.80
N LEU A 24 -2.96 6.66 -10.91
CA LEU A 24 -1.66 6.10 -10.52
C LEU A 24 -0.87 5.49 -11.70
N CYS A 25 -1.57 4.92 -12.68
CA CYS A 25 -0.94 4.33 -13.85
C CYS A 25 -0.51 5.36 -14.90
N ASN A 26 -1.20 6.48 -15.03
CA ASN A 26 -1.00 7.43 -16.12
C ASN A 26 -0.32 8.73 -15.67
N ASP A 27 -0.56 9.16 -14.44
CA ASP A 27 -0.08 10.42 -13.91
C ASP A 27 1.07 10.22 -12.91
N LEU A 28 1.90 11.23 -12.75
CA LEU A 28 2.88 11.27 -11.67
C LEU A 28 2.22 11.81 -10.40
N ALA A 29 2.32 11.07 -9.30
CA ALA A 29 1.84 11.54 -8.01
C ALA A 29 2.53 12.86 -7.62
N PRO A 30 1.79 13.85 -7.10
CA PRO A 30 2.36 15.12 -6.66
C PRO A 30 3.40 14.92 -5.56
N ARG A 31 4.45 15.74 -5.58
CA ARG A 31 5.53 15.64 -4.59
C ARG A 31 5.02 15.71 -3.14
N GLU A 32 4.07 16.57 -2.88
CA GLU A 32 3.50 16.75 -1.54
C GLU A 32 2.79 15.48 -1.05
N GLU A 33 2.07 14.82 -1.94
CA GLU A 33 1.40 13.55 -1.65
C GLU A 33 2.42 12.43 -1.34
N ILE A 34 3.49 12.35 -2.14
CA ILE A 34 4.59 11.39 -1.90
C ILE A 34 5.24 11.63 -0.54
N GLU A 35 5.56 12.88 -0.20
CA GLU A 35 6.19 13.18 1.10
C GLU A 35 5.26 12.89 2.28
N MET A 36 3.97 13.14 2.13
CA MET A 36 2.97 12.80 3.14
C MET A 36 2.90 11.29 3.37
N VAL A 37 2.79 10.50 2.29
CA VAL A 37 2.73 9.03 2.36
C VAL A 37 4.04 8.47 2.91
N ARG A 38 5.19 8.98 2.49
CA ARG A 38 6.51 8.59 3.00
C ARG A 38 6.61 8.81 4.50
N SER A 39 6.23 9.99 4.97
CA SER A 39 6.23 10.32 6.40
C SER A 39 5.31 9.39 7.20
N TYR A 40 4.13 9.10 6.66
CA TYR A 40 3.20 8.15 7.27
C TYR A 40 3.80 6.75 7.36
N MET A 41 4.37 6.23 6.27
CA MET A 41 4.97 4.90 6.23
C MET A 41 6.16 4.76 7.19
N LEU A 42 7.02 5.78 7.28
CA LEU A 42 8.13 5.77 8.25
C LEU A 42 7.63 5.80 9.70
N GLY A 43 6.61 6.59 9.98
CA GLY A 43 5.98 6.63 11.31
C GLY A 43 5.32 5.30 11.68
N ASP A 44 4.65 4.67 10.73
CA ASP A 44 4.04 3.36 10.91
C ASP A 44 5.08 2.26 11.12
N PHE A 45 6.16 2.29 10.34
CA PHE A 45 7.31 1.41 10.51
C PHE A 45 7.90 1.53 11.93
N CYS A 46 8.13 2.75 12.43
CA CYS A 46 8.65 2.95 13.78
C CYS A 46 7.70 2.36 14.84
N ARG A 47 6.40 2.58 14.71
CA ARG A 47 5.41 2.02 15.64
C ARG A 47 5.34 0.49 15.60
N ALA A 48 5.45 -0.09 14.41
CA ALA A 48 5.37 -1.55 14.23
C ALA A 48 6.51 -2.29 14.94
N TYR A 49 7.66 -1.64 15.18
CA TYR A 49 8.83 -2.24 15.80
C TYR A 49 9.14 -1.65 17.19
N GLU A 50 8.17 -1.00 17.80
CA GLU A 50 8.31 -0.45 19.14
C GLU A 50 8.12 -1.53 20.20
N GLY A 51 9.19 -1.81 20.93
CA GLY A 51 9.19 -2.73 22.07
C GLY A 51 9.66 -4.16 21.74
N PRO A 52 9.97 -4.92 22.80
CA PRO A 52 10.65 -6.21 22.66
C PRO A 52 9.79 -7.29 22.02
N PHE A 53 8.48 -7.27 22.23
CA PHE A 53 7.57 -8.25 21.64
C PHE A 53 7.44 -8.07 20.13
N SER A 54 7.22 -6.83 19.68
CA SER A 54 7.14 -6.51 18.26
C SER A 54 8.45 -6.81 17.52
N LEU A 55 9.59 -6.55 18.16
CA LEU A 55 10.89 -6.92 17.62
C LEU A 55 11.04 -8.44 17.51
N SER A 56 10.57 -9.21 18.49
CA SER A 56 10.62 -10.66 18.44
C SER A 56 9.78 -11.21 17.29
N GLU A 57 8.58 -10.68 17.08
CA GLU A 57 7.71 -11.04 15.95
C GLU A 57 8.36 -10.70 14.61
N ALA A 58 9.00 -9.52 14.51
CA ALA A 58 9.72 -9.11 13.32
C ALA A 58 10.86 -10.08 12.98
N TRP A 59 11.64 -10.53 13.98
CA TRP A 59 12.68 -11.53 13.78
C TRP A 59 12.11 -12.90 13.35
N ILE A 60 11.03 -13.34 13.97
CA ILE A 60 10.33 -14.58 13.55
C ILE A 60 9.92 -14.46 12.08
N TYR A 61 9.43 -13.31 11.65
CA TYR A 61 9.06 -13.09 10.25
C TYR A 61 10.27 -13.21 9.32
N VAL A 62 11.38 -12.57 9.63
CA VAL A 62 12.63 -12.65 8.83
C VAL A 62 13.11 -14.10 8.70
N GLU A 63 13.18 -14.83 9.81
CA GLU A 63 13.62 -16.23 9.84
C GLU A 63 12.66 -17.15 9.06
N THR A 64 11.37 -17.00 9.24
CA THR A 64 10.37 -17.86 8.59
C THR A 64 10.20 -17.57 7.10
N ALA A 65 10.50 -16.36 6.67
CA ALA A 65 10.44 -15.94 5.27
C ALA A 65 11.78 -16.10 4.52
N ASP A 66 12.81 -16.69 5.19
CA ASP A 66 14.17 -16.84 4.64
C ASP A 66 14.76 -15.52 4.12
N LEU A 67 14.57 -14.45 4.91
CA LEU A 67 15.08 -13.11 4.63
C LEU A 67 16.39 -12.91 5.42
N ASP A 68 17.23 -11.99 4.94
CA ASP A 68 18.46 -11.63 5.62
C ASP A 68 18.26 -10.51 6.68
N GLU A 69 19.28 -10.31 7.53
CA GLU A 69 19.28 -9.31 8.59
C GLU A 69 19.15 -7.86 8.06
N GLU A 70 19.52 -7.62 6.81
CA GLU A 70 19.44 -6.30 6.18
C GLU A 70 18.05 -5.97 5.63
N PHE A 71 17.10 -6.91 5.68
CA PHE A 71 15.75 -6.74 5.15
C PHE A 71 15.09 -5.43 5.63
N PHE A 72 15.12 -5.16 6.93
CA PHE A 72 14.51 -3.95 7.48
C PHE A 72 15.22 -2.67 7.06
N VAL A 73 16.54 -2.71 6.94
CA VAL A 73 17.33 -1.57 6.47
C VAL A 73 16.95 -1.25 5.03
N ARG A 74 16.90 -2.26 4.16
CA ARG A 74 16.48 -2.08 2.77
C ARG A 74 15.05 -1.59 2.66
N GLN A 75 14.14 -2.03 3.53
CA GLN A 75 12.76 -1.57 3.55
C GLN A 75 12.68 -0.08 3.88
N ILE A 76 13.39 0.38 4.92
CA ILE A 76 13.47 1.80 5.29
C ILE A 76 14.06 2.63 4.14
N ASP A 77 15.14 2.17 3.55
CA ASP A 77 15.80 2.88 2.45
C ASP A 77 14.89 2.96 1.21
N SER A 78 14.16 1.92 0.93
CA SER A 78 13.14 1.93 -0.13
C SER A 78 12.04 2.96 0.15
N ILE A 79 11.52 3.02 1.38
CA ILE A 79 10.51 4.01 1.77
C ILE A 79 11.07 5.44 1.62
N ARG A 80 12.33 5.67 1.98
CA ARG A 80 12.97 6.98 1.91
C ARG A 80 13.25 7.45 0.50
N SER A 81 13.47 6.53 -0.43
CA SER A 81 14.01 6.84 -1.75
C SER A 81 13.04 6.69 -2.91
N PHE A 82 11.88 6.03 -2.74
CA PHE A 82 10.95 5.84 -3.87
C PHE A 82 10.52 7.15 -4.51
N THR A 83 10.35 7.12 -5.81
CA THR A 83 9.99 8.27 -6.66
C THR A 83 8.58 8.13 -7.24
N ALA A 84 8.00 9.24 -7.70
CA ALA A 84 6.72 9.22 -8.40
C ALA A 84 6.73 8.31 -9.64
N GLU A 85 7.87 8.29 -10.35
CA GLU A 85 8.04 7.45 -11.54
C GLU A 85 8.04 5.97 -11.19
N GLU A 86 8.72 5.57 -10.12
CA GLU A 86 8.73 4.18 -9.65
C GLU A 86 7.34 3.74 -9.20
N ILE A 87 6.58 4.61 -8.51
CA ILE A 87 5.18 4.32 -8.15
C ILE A 87 4.35 4.07 -9.40
N ARG A 88 4.47 4.93 -10.42
CA ARG A 88 3.73 4.78 -11.68
C ARG A 88 4.10 3.46 -12.39
N ILE A 89 5.38 3.14 -12.50
CA ILE A 89 5.85 1.89 -13.10
C ILE A 89 5.30 0.66 -12.35
N MET A 90 5.30 0.71 -11.02
CA MET A 90 4.75 -0.38 -10.21
C MET A 90 3.23 -0.48 -10.34
N ALA A 91 2.52 0.66 -10.39
CA ALA A 91 1.09 0.68 -10.65
C ALA A 91 0.76 0.03 -12.00
N GLN A 92 1.44 0.41 -13.07
CA GLN A 92 1.27 -0.18 -14.40
C GLN A 92 1.56 -1.69 -14.43
N ARG A 93 2.49 -2.15 -13.61
CA ARG A 93 2.87 -3.56 -13.54
C ARG A 93 1.89 -4.42 -12.76
N TYR A 94 1.38 -3.91 -11.64
CA TYR A 94 0.64 -4.71 -10.67
C TYR A 94 -0.85 -4.36 -10.55
N LEU A 95 -1.27 -3.14 -10.90
CA LEU A 95 -2.66 -2.70 -10.81
C LEU A 95 -3.39 -2.81 -12.16
N CYS A 96 -3.31 -3.99 -12.78
CA CYS A 96 -4.06 -4.27 -14.00
C CYS A 96 -5.56 -4.39 -13.68
N LYS A 97 -6.40 -3.50 -14.21
CA LYS A 97 -7.85 -3.49 -13.97
C LYS A 97 -8.52 -4.81 -14.34
N GLU A 98 -8.11 -5.42 -15.43
CA GLU A 98 -8.66 -6.68 -15.94
C GLU A 98 -8.37 -7.88 -15.03
N LYS A 99 -7.47 -7.72 -14.08
CA LYS A 99 -7.10 -8.77 -13.11
C LYS A 99 -7.65 -8.52 -11.71
N LEU A 100 -8.35 -7.41 -11.50
CA LEU A 100 -8.95 -7.10 -10.22
C LEU A 100 -10.16 -8.00 -9.96
N ILE A 101 -10.27 -8.49 -8.74
CA ILE A 101 -11.41 -9.26 -8.28
C ILE A 101 -12.20 -8.37 -7.32
N GLU A 102 -13.45 -8.12 -7.67
CA GLU A 102 -14.37 -7.37 -6.82
C GLU A 102 -15.16 -8.32 -5.94
N VAL A 103 -15.14 -8.08 -4.64
CA VAL A 103 -15.94 -8.81 -3.66
C VAL A 103 -16.75 -7.80 -2.86
N VAL A 104 -18.06 -7.87 -2.98
CA VAL A 104 -19.00 -7.02 -2.23
C VAL A 104 -19.82 -7.89 -1.30
N ALA A 105 -19.72 -7.61 0.00
CA ALA A 105 -20.50 -8.28 1.02
C ALA A 105 -21.48 -7.27 1.66
N GLY A 106 -22.78 -7.57 1.65
CA GLY A 106 -23.78 -6.68 2.20
C GLY A 106 -25.20 -7.11 1.84
N LYS A 107 -26.16 -6.30 2.26
CA LYS A 107 -27.57 -6.53 1.92
C LYS A 107 -27.79 -6.00 0.49
N LYS A 108 -28.18 -6.88 -0.42
CA LYS A 108 -28.62 -6.49 -1.76
C LYS A 108 -29.90 -5.67 -1.63
N VAL A 109 -29.90 -4.44 -2.11
CA VAL A 109 -31.08 -3.57 -2.19
C VAL A 109 -31.72 -3.72 -3.54
#